data_5227c5bc2c7adcb45a3ceb95254d7d22
#
_entry.id   5227c5bc2c7adcb45a3ceb95254d7d22
#
_cell.length_a   1.000
_cell.length_b   1.000
_cell.length_c   1.000
_cell.angle_alpha   90.00
_cell.angle_beta   90.00
_cell.angle_gamma   90.00
#
_symmetry.space_group_name_H-M   'P 1'
#
loop_
_entity.id
_entity.type
_entity.pdbx_description
1 polymer ?
#
loop_
_entity_poly.entity_id
_entity_poly.type
_entity_poly.pdbx_seq_one_letter_code
_entity_poly.pdbx_strand_id
1 'polypeptide(L)'
;MCLHISDLGINAELIRHYEHSNFRGMFGYFLQSFPTLFKSNYPYKFTIEAKEHRYVKKGVLLAIANANKFGTGANVNPDGKLNDGKFEVLIFKRISLFHIIKTLFKNAEMDSNFVEAISIEEAIITCEKPIAFQIDGEFIGKRKKVEVKVADKRLRIAVPKDFVPAYN
;
A
#
# COMPACT_ATOMS: atom_id res chain seq x y z
N MET A 1 6.14 11.10 -7.77
CA MET A 1 7.14 10.14 -7.28
C MET A 1 6.60 9.60 -5.96
N CYS A 2 6.68 8.31 -5.71
CA CYS A 2 6.30 7.69 -4.43
C CYS A 2 7.58 7.32 -3.70
N LEU A 3 7.67 7.66 -2.41
CA LEU A 3 8.84 7.36 -1.57
C LEU A 3 8.60 6.17 -0.68
N HIS A 4 7.37 6.01 -0.23
CA HIS A 4 7.00 5.08 0.83
C HIS A 4 6.01 4.02 0.35
N ILE A 5 4.74 4.38 0.24
CA ILE A 5 3.66 3.49 -0.19
C ILE A 5 2.63 4.27 -0.97
N SER A 6 2.18 3.71 -2.09
CA SER A 6 0.97 4.11 -2.78
C SER A 6 -0.04 2.97 -2.81
N ASP A 7 -1.31 3.26 -2.93
CA ASP A 7 -2.32 2.21 -3.02
C ASP A 7 -3.56 2.57 -3.81
N LEU A 8 -4.22 1.51 -4.27
CA LEU A 8 -5.49 1.50 -4.99
C LEU A 8 -6.54 0.77 -4.15
N GLY A 9 -7.67 1.41 -3.92
CA GLY A 9 -8.81 0.79 -3.24
C GLY A 9 -9.18 1.45 -1.93
N ILE A 10 -9.47 0.62 -0.90
CA ILE A 10 -10.15 1.10 0.29
C ILE A 10 -9.36 2.10 1.12
N ASN A 11 -8.03 1.94 1.22
CA ASN A 11 -7.23 2.88 2.00
C ASN A 11 -7.22 4.27 1.34
N ALA A 12 -7.10 4.34 0.01
CA ALA A 12 -7.21 5.59 -0.73
C ALA A 12 -8.62 6.22 -0.62
N GLU A 13 -9.69 5.41 -0.53
CA GLU A 13 -11.04 5.92 -0.22
C GLU A 13 -11.13 6.50 1.19
N LEU A 14 -10.49 5.88 2.18
CA LEU A 14 -10.43 6.38 3.55
C LEU A 14 -9.69 7.73 3.64
N ILE A 15 -8.53 7.84 2.98
CA ILE A 15 -7.74 9.07 2.93
C ILE A 15 -8.58 10.20 2.31
N ARG A 16 -9.26 9.94 1.19
CA ARG A 16 -10.17 10.90 0.56
C ARG A 16 -11.24 11.42 1.49
N HIS A 17 -11.87 10.55 2.27
CA HIS A 17 -12.90 10.94 3.25
C HIS A 17 -12.31 11.72 4.41
N TYR A 18 -11.10 11.36 4.86
CA TYR A 18 -10.42 12.05 5.94
C TYR A 18 -10.00 13.49 5.58
N GLU A 19 -9.46 13.71 4.36
CA GLU A 19 -9.10 15.05 3.87
C GLU A 19 -10.28 16.03 3.86
N HIS A 20 -11.50 15.52 3.67
CA HIS A 20 -12.74 16.32 3.67
C HIS A 20 -13.43 16.39 5.04
N SER A 21 -12.82 15.87 6.09
CA SER A 21 -13.41 15.82 7.41
C SER A 21 -12.87 16.89 8.36
N ASN A 22 -13.71 17.33 9.30
CA ASN A 22 -13.33 18.24 10.38
C ASN A 22 -12.67 17.55 11.59
N PHE A 23 -12.58 16.22 11.57
CA PHE A 23 -11.99 15.42 12.65
C PHE A 23 -10.50 15.18 12.37
N ARG A 24 -9.63 15.66 13.25
CA ARG A 24 -8.18 15.47 13.17
C ARG A 24 -7.71 14.42 14.17
N GLY A 25 -6.70 13.64 13.78
CA GLY A 25 -6.06 12.63 14.61
C GLY A 25 -6.45 11.19 14.28
N MET A 26 -5.65 10.24 14.79
CA MET A 26 -5.75 8.80 14.48
C MET A 26 -7.12 8.21 14.85
N PHE A 27 -7.77 8.73 15.90
CA PHE A 27 -9.09 8.29 16.36
C PHE A 27 -10.22 8.72 15.40
N GLY A 28 -10.12 9.94 14.82
CA GLY A 28 -11.05 10.42 13.79
C GLY A 28 -10.96 9.60 12.50
N TYR A 29 -9.74 9.25 12.09
CA TYR A 29 -9.48 8.36 10.95
C TYR A 29 -10.14 6.99 11.17
N PHE A 30 -9.99 6.41 12.34
CA PHE A 30 -10.56 5.10 12.70
C PHE A 30 -12.09 5.11 12.68
N LEU A 31 -12.73 6.12 13.31
CA LEU A 31 -14.19 6.24 13.37
C LEU A 31 -14.84 6.43 11.99
N GLN A 32 -14.20 7.20 11.10
CA GLN A 32 -14.70 7.43 9.74
C GLN A 32 -14.44 6.25 8.78
N SER A 33 -13.53 5.35 9.13
CA SER A 33 -13.25 4.16 8.33
C SER A 33 -14.45 3.20 8.27
N PHE A 34 -15.24 3.10 9.33
CA PHE A 34 -16.34 2.14 9.42
C PHE A 34 -17.40 2.25 8.31
N PRO A 35 -17.99 3.43 8.00
CA PRO A 35 -19.00 3.52 6.95
C PRO A 35 -18.45 3.21 5.56
N THR A 36 -17.18 3.55 5.31
CA THR A 36 -16.52 3.33 4.02
C THR A 36 -16.24 1.85 3.79
N LEU A 37 -15.88 1.12 4.84
CA LEU A 37 -15.66 -0.33 4.82
C LEU A 37 -16.91 -1.11 4.37
N PHE A 38 -18.10 -0.60 4.67
CA PHE A 38 -19.37 -1.27 4.34
C PHE A 38 -20.02 -0.80 3.02
N LYS A 39 -19.61 0.36 2.49
CA LYS A 39 -20.23 0.97 1.30
C LYS A 39 -19.51 0.69 -0.01
N SER A 40 -18.30 0.14 0.01
CA SER A 40 -17.49 -0.05 -1.19
C SER A 40 -17.78 -1.39 -1.87
N ASN A 41 -17.81 -1.37 -3.21
CA ASN A 41 -18.01 -2.57 -4.02
C ASN A 41 -16.73 -3.42 -4.05
N TYR A 42 -16.56 -4.32 -3.11
CA TYR A 42 -15.47 -5.29 -3.05
C TYR A 42 -15.87 -6.67 -3.57
N PRO A 43 -14.89 -7.50 -3.94
CA PRO A 43 -13.48 -7.17 -4.17
C PRO A 43 -13.26 -6.49 -5.53
N TYR A 44 -12.21 -5.67 -5.63
CA TYR A 44 -11.72 -5.16 -6.90
C TYR A 44 -10.93 -6.24 -7.63
N LYS A 45 -10.94 -6.19 -8.98
CA LYS A 45 -10.10 -7.05 -9.82
C LYS A 45 -8.96 -6.23 -10.38
N PHE A 46 -7.75 -6.68 -10.11
CA PHE A 46 -6.50 -6.09 -10.55
C PHE A 46 -5.84 -6.99 -11.59
N THR A 47 -5.37 -6.41 -12.68
CA THR A 47 -4.44 -7.05 -13.61
C THR A 47 -3.10 -6.36 -13.43
N ILE A 48 -2.05 -7.14 -13.13
CA ILE A 48 -0.69 -6.68 -12.91
C ILE A 48 0.17 -7.29 -14.00
N GLU A 49 0.73 -6.45 -14.85
CA GLU A 49 1.63 -6.86 -15.95
C GLU A 49 3.05 -6.41 -15.59
N ALA A 50 3.94 -7.37 -15.35
CA ALA A 50 5.33 -7.14 -14.94
C ALA A 50 6.26 -7.97 -15.83
N LYS A 51 6.97 -7.31 -16.74
CA LYS A 51 7.83 -7.96 -17.76
C LYS A 51 7.03 -9.05 -18.52
N GLU A 52 7.45 -10.31 -18.40
CA GLU A 52 6.80 -11.45 -19.05
C GLU A 52 5.66 -12.10 -18.24
N HIS A 53 5.39 -11.58 -17.03
CA HIS A 53 4.41 -12.15 -16.12
C HIS A 53 3.15 -11.30 -16.08
N ARG A 54 2.01 -11.98 -16.11
CA ARG A 54 0.69 -11.38 -15.93
C ARG A 54 -0.06 -12.06 -14.80
N TYR A 55 -0.44 -11.26 -13.80
CA TYR A 55 -1.21 -11.71 -12.64
C TYR A 55 -2.61 -11.11 -12.70
N VAL A 56 -3.62 -11.92 -12.43
CA VAL A 56 -5.00 -11.45 -12.25
C VAL A 56 -5.42 -11.78 -10.82
N LYS A 57 -5.62 -10.76 -10.00
CA LYS A 57 -5.87 -10.89 -8.56
C LYS A 57 -7.14 -10.16 -8.16
N LYS A 58 -7.81 -10.65 -7.12
CA LYS A 58 -8.95 -9.98 -6.47
C LYS A 58 -8.56 -9.58 -5.06
N GLY A 59 -8.91 -8.36 -4.68
CA GLY A 59 -8.62 -7.82 -3.37
C GLY A 59 -9.41 -6.56 -3.06
N VAL A 60 -9.39 -6.16 -1.82
CA VAL A 60 -10.03 -4.93 -1.34
C VAL A 60 -9.09 -3.73 -1.43
N LEU A 61 -7.79 -4.03 -1.49
CA LEU A 61 -6.69 -3.08 -1.54
C LEU A 61 -5.52 -3.70 -2.31
N LEU A 62 -4.91 -2.92 -3.19
CA LEU A 62 -3.59 -3.22 -3.76
C LEU A 62 -2.66 -2.09 -3.34
N ALA A 63 -1.60 -2.42 -2.59
CA ALA A 63 -0.56 -1.47 -2.23
C ALA A 63 0.72 -1.72 -3.05
N ILE A 64 1.41 -0.65 -3.36
CA ILE A 64 2.72 -0.61 -4.01
C ILE A 64 3.67 -0.08 -2.96
N ALA A 65 4.45 -0.97 -2.35
CA ALA A 65 5.26 -0.69 -1.18
C ALA A 65 6.75 -0.68 -1.53
N ASN A 66 7.39 0.47 -1.33
CA ASN A 66 8.85 0.58 -1.40
C ASN A 66 9.47 0.43 0.01
N ALA A 67 8.69 0.68 1.05
CA ALA A 67 9.09 0.56 2.45
C ALA A 67 8.30 -0.53 3.17
N ASN A 68 8.83 -0.99 4.30
CA ASN A 68 8.22 -2.08 5.06
C ASN A 68 7.06 -1.65 5.98
N LYS A 69 6.85 -0.36 6.20
CA LYS A 69 5.82 0.15 7.13
C LYS A 69 4.91 1.18 6.48
N PHE A 70 3.64 1.21 6.88
CA PHE A 70 2.79 2.38 6.66
C PHE A 70 3.21 3.55 7.55
N GLY A 71 2.78 4.77 7.21
CA GLY A 71 3.02 5.99 8.00
C GLY A 71 2.51 5.92 9.45
N THR A 72 1.57 5.01 9.75
CA THR A 72 1.10 4.69 11.11
C THR A 72 2.08 3.79 11.90
N GLY A 73 3.17 3.32 11.27
CA GLY A 73 4.11 2.37 11.85
C GLY A 73 3.73 0.90 11.70
N ALA A 74 2.56 0.61 11.10
CA ALA A 74 2.12 -0.76 10.83
C ALA A 74 3.07 -1.44 9.84
N ASN A 75 3.59 -2.61 10.20
CA ASN A 75 4.48 -3.42 9.36
C ASN A 75 3.63 -4.20 8.34
N VAL A 76 3.61 -3.76 7.10
CA VAL A 76 2.81 -4.35 6.03
C VAL A 76 3.64 -5.04 4.96
N ASN A 77 4.95 -4.84 4.98
CA ASN A 77 5.91 -5.41 4.05
C ASN A 77 7.19 -5.78 4.82
N PRO A 78 7.16 -6.83 5.67
CA PRO A 78 8.28 -7.15 6.54
C PRO A 78 9.58 -7.45 5.78
N ASP A 79 9.49 -7.97 4.57
CA ASP A 79 10.64 -8.34 3.73
C ASP A 79 11.07 -7.22 2.77
N GLY A 80 10.37 -6.09 2.76
CA GLY A 80 10.66 -4.96 1.88
C GLY A 80 11.98 -4.28 2.18
N LYS A 81 12.77 -4.04 1.13
CA LYS A 81 14.08 -3.38 1.18
C LYS A 81 14.06 -2.12 0.33
N LEU A 82 14.50 -1.00 0.90
CA LEU A 82 14.53 0.29 0.21
C LEU A 82 15.64 0.42 -0.86
N ASN A 83 16.58 -0.50 -0.89
CA ASN A 83 17.84 -0.37 -1.66
C ASN A 83 18.14 -1.54 -2.60
N ASP A 84 17.22 -2.49 -2.78
CA ASP A 84 17.40 -3.66 -3.64
C ASP A 84 16.96 -3.45 -5.09
N GLY A 85 16.44 -2.26 -5.42
CA GLY A 85 15.96 -1.93 -6.76
C GLY A 85 14.61 -2.53 -7.10
N LYS A 86 13.84 -2.95 -6.11
CA LYS A 86 12.50 -3.54 -6.25
C LYS A 86 11.49 -2.81 -5.38
N PHE A 87 10.23 -3.10 -5.62
CA PHE A 87 9.12 -2.79 -4.76
C PHE A 87 8.16 -3.97 -4.70
N GLU A 88 7.35 -4.07 -3.67
CA GLU A 88 6.35 -5.10 -3.53
C GLU A 88 4.97 -4.59 -3.89
N VAL A 89 4.26 -5.38 -4.71
CA VAL A 89 2.83 -5.25 -4.91
C VAL A 89 2.13 -6.18 -3.93
N LEU A 90 1.43 -5.58 -2.96
CA LEU A 90 0.73 -6.28 -1.88
C LEU A 90 -0.76 -6.30 -2.19
N ILE A 91 -1.34 -7.48 -2.33
CA ILE A 91 -2.78 -7.65 -2.60
C ILE A 91 -3.46 -8.14 -1.32
N PHE A 92 -4.26 -7.27 -0.70
CA PHE A 92 -5.06 -7.59 0.48
C PHE A 92 -6.40 -8.18 0.03
N LYS A 93 -6.61 -9.46 0.31
CA LYS A 93 -7.77 -10.22 -0.16
C LYS A 93 -9.05 -9.84 0.58
N ARG A 94 -8.94 -9.43 1.84
CA ARG A 94 -10.06 -9.02 2.72
C ARG A 94 -9.59 -8.02 3.77
N ILE A 95 -10.53 -7.30 4.33
CA ILE A 95 -10.28 -6.45 5.50
C ILE A 95 -10.67 -7.24 6.75
N SER A 96 -9.78 -7.23 7.71
CA SER A 96 -10.03 -7.76 9.05
C SER A 96 -9.43 -6.79 10.06
N LEU A 97 -10.28 -6.28 10.95
CA LEU A 97 -9.86 -5.41 12.03
C LEU A 97 -8.76 -6.06 12.89
N PHE A 98 -8.89 -7.37 13.12
CA PHE A 98 -7.90 -8.14 13.85
C PHE A 98 -6.52 -8.12 13.17
N HIS A 99 -6.46 -8.27 11.83
CA HIS A 99 -5.21 -8.22 11.09
C HIS A 99 -4.62 -6.81 11.07
N ILE A 100 -5.45 -5.77 10.96
CA ILE A 100 -5.00 -4.37 11.05
C ILE A 100 -4.36 -4.12 12.42
N ILE A 101 -5.00 -4.55 13.51
CA ILE A 101 -4.46 -4.43 14.86
C ILE A 101 -3.16 -5.23 14.98
N LYS A 102 -3.11 -6.46 14.46
CA LYS A 102 -1.93 -7.32 14.48
C LYS A 102 -0.72 -6.67 13.79
N THR A 103 -0.92 -5.96 12.68
CA THR A 103 0.17 -5.27 11.96
C THR A 103 0.77 -4.09 12.73
N LEU A 104 0.10 -3.58 13.76
CA LEU A 104 0.64 -2.53 14.64
C LEU A 104 1.66 -3.08 15.65
N PHE A 105 1.65 -4.38 15.91
CA PHE A 105 2.62 -5.02 16.78
C PHE A 105 3.84 -5.46 15.97
N LYS A 106 5.04 -5.12 16.47
CA LYS A 106 6.32 -5.58 15.90
C LYS A 106 6.33 -7.11 15.84
N ASN A 107 6.70 -7.69 14.69
CA ASN A 107 6.84 -9.15 14.42
C ASN A 107 5.54 -9.89 14.08
N ALA A 108 4.49 -9.23 13.60
CA ALA A 108 3.38 -9.96 13.02
C ALA A 108 3.79 -10.55 11.67
N GLU A 109 3.92 -11.87 11.57
CA GLU A 109 4.04 -12.55 10.28
C GLU A 109 2.82 -12.25 9.43
N MET A 110 3.08 -11.92 8.14
CA MET A 110 2.01 -11.69 7.17
C MET A 110 1.36 -13.04 6.82
N ASP A 111 0.10 -13.19 7.18
CA ASP A 111 -0.69 -14.38 6.81
C ASP A 111 -0.95 -14.35 5.29
N SER A 112 -0.41 -15.35 4.56
CA SER A 112 -0.60 -15.51 3.11
C SER A 112 -2.07 -15.68 2.70
N ASN A 113 -2.95 -16.07 3.61
CA ASN A 113 -4.39 -16.08 3.40
C ASN A 113 -4.99 -14.68 3.39
N PHE A 114 -4.31 -13.69 3.98
CA PHE A 114 -4.75 -12.32 4.10
C PHE A 114 -4.13 -11.41 3.06
N VAL A 115 -2.82 -11.52 2.82
CA VAL A 115 -2.09 -10.70 1.86
C VAL A 115 -1.20 -11.57 0.98
N GLU A 116 -1.09 -11.20 -0.28
CA GLU A 116 -0.16 -11.79 -1.25
C GLU A 116 0.81 -10.71 -1.70
N ALA A 117 2.12 -11.02 -1.69
CA ALA A 117 3.18 -10.12 -2.09
C ALA A 117 3.81 -10.58 -3.42
N ILE A 118 4.10 -9.64 -4.31
CA ILE A 118 4.81 -9.85 -5.58
C ILE A 118 5.92 -8.81 -5.65
N SER A 119 7.20 -9.26 -5.61
CA SER A 119 8.38 -8.37 -5.70
C SER A 119 8.75 -8.15 -7.17
N ILE A 120 8.80 -6.90 -7.62
CA ILE A 120 9.00 -6.52 -9.03
C ILE A 120 9.73 -5.17 -9.14
N GLU A 121 10.29 -4.89 -10.32
CA GLU A 121 11.02 -3.65 -10.63
C GLU A 121 10.14 -2.63 -11.36
N GLU A 122 9.19 -3.14 -12.16
CA GLU A 122 8.23 -2.34 -12.92
C GLU A 122 6.93 -3.11 -13.13
N ALA A 123 5.82 -2.40 -13.21
CA ALA A 123 4.51 -2.98 -13.51
C ALA A 123 3.54 -1.98 -14.13
N ILE A 124 2.60 -2.52 -14.89
CA ILE A 124 1.37 -1.86 -15.27
C ILE A 124 0.22 -2.51 -14.48
N ILE A 125 -0.45 -1.72 -13.65
CA ILE A 125 -1.58 -2.17 -12.84
C ILE A 125 -2.86 -1.61 -13.43
N THR A 126 -3.81 -2.47 -13.79
CA THR A 126 -5.08 -2.08 -14.40
C THR A 126 -6.25 -2.60 -13.57
N CYS A 127 -7.27 -1.77 -13.39
CA CYS A 127 -8.55 -2.09 -12.74
C CYS A 127 -9.69 -2.12 -13.77
N GLU A 128 -10.75 -2.88 -13.53
CA GLU A 128 -11.93 -2.92 -14.43
C GLU A 128 -12.61 -1.55 -14.55
N LYS A 129 -12.66 -0.79 -13.46
CA LYS A 129 -13.18 0.58 -13.37
C LYS A 129 -12.23 1.47 -12.58
N PRO A 130 -12.32 2.81 -12.75
CA PRO A 130 -11.50 3.72 -11.95
C PRO A 130 -11.81 3.57 -10.46
N ILE A 131 -10.79 3.34 -9.65
CA ILE A 131 -10.87 3.24 -8.19
C ILE A 131 -9.97 4.28 -7.53
N ALA A 132 -10.21 4.59 -6.27
CA ALA A 132 -9.44 5.57 -5.51
C ALA A 132 -7.96 5.18 -5.49
N PHE A 133 -7.09 6.18 -5.64
CA PHE A 133 -5.64 6.06 -5.65
C PHE A 133 -5.00 7.13 -4.78
N GLN A 134 -4.03 6.73 -3.98
CA GLN A 134 -3.23 7.62 -3.15
C GLN A 134 -1.74 7.37 -3.35
N ILE A 135 -0.92 8.39 -3.06
CA ILE A 135 0.55 8.34 -3.04
C ILE A 135 1.03 8.99 -1.74
N ASP A 136 1.80 8.24 -0.95
CA ASP A 136 2.42 8.72 0.30
C ASP A 136 1.45 9.42 1.27
N GLY A 137 0.18 8.99 1.28
CA GLY A 137 -0.88 9.52 2.15
C GLY A 137 -1.74 10.63 1.54
N GLU A 138 -1.49 11.02 0.28
CA GLU A 138 -2.26 12.05 -0.43
C GLU A 138 -3.20 11.41 -1.47
N PHE A 139 -4.47 11.80 -1.46
CA PHE A 139 -5.45 11.33 -2.45
C PHE A 139 -5.20 11.99 -3.82
N ILE A 140 -4.88 11.17 -4.82
CA ILE A 140 -4.54 11.63 -6.18
C ILE A 140 -5.74 11.56 -7.16
N GLY A 141 -6.89 11.09 -6.68
CA GLY A 141 -8.08 10.88 -7.50
C GLY A 141 -8.33 9.42 -7.81
N LYS A 142 -9.21 9.14 -8.78
CA LYS A 142 -9.49 7.77 -9.23
C LYS A 142 -8.65 7.41 -10.45
N ARG A 143 -8.11 6.19 -10.47
CA ARG A 143 -7.31 5.67 -11.58
C ARG A 143 -7.82 4.31 -12.03
N LYS A 144 -7.80 4.08 -13.35
CA LYS A 144 -8.08 2.78 -13.97
C LYS A 144 -6.78 2.05 -14.30
N LYS A 145 -5.71 2.81 -14.56
CA LYS A 145 -4.38 2.31 -14.92
C LYS A 145 -3.34 3.11 -14.15
N VAL A 146 -2.36 2.42 -13.60
CA VAL A 146 -1.17 2.99 -12.96
C VAL A 146 0.05 2.28 -13.53
N GLU A 147 1.03 3.04 -13.97
CA GLU A 147 2.35 2.55 -14.37
C GLU A 147 3.33 2.91 -13.26
N VAL A 148 4.09 1.91 -12.82
CA VAL A 148 5.03 2.05 -11.73
C VAL A 148 6.35 1.40 -12.08
N LYS A 149 7.45 2.07 -11.75
CA LYS A 149 8.81 1.55 -11.88
C LYS A 149 9.70 2.14 -10.80
N VAL A 150 10.76 1.44 -10.47
CA VAL A 150 11.82 1.98 -9.63
C VAL A 150 12.50 3.14 -10.37
N ALA A 151 12.69 4.27 -9.70
CA ALA A 151 13.30 5.43 -10.31
C ALA A 151 14.82 5.27 -10.44
N ASP A 152 15.38 5.71 -11.57
CA ASP A 152 16.82 5.67 -11.80
C ASP A 152 17.60 6.59 -10.85
N LYS A 153 16.95 7.69 -10.41
CA LYS A 153 17.52 8.65 -9.45
C LYS A 153 17.28 8.18 -8.02
N ARG A 154 18.36 8.01 -7.26
CA ARG A 154 18.32 7.66 -5.83
C ARG A 154 18.25 8.92 -4.97
N LEU A 155 17.44 8.88 -3.93
CA LEU A 155 17.45 9.88 -2.87
C LEU A 155 18.68 9.69 -1.98
N ARG A 156 19.38 10.79 -1.70
CA ARG A 156 20.42 10.80 -0.67
C ARG A 156 19.79 11.20 0.66
N ILE A 157 19.94 10.36 1.66
CA ILE A 157 19.42 10.60 3.01
C ILE A 157 20.61 10.80 3.95
N ALA A 158 20.60 11.87 4.73
CA ALA A 158 21.55 12.05 5.80
C ALA A 158 21.20 11.12 6.97
N VAL A 159 22.16 10.35 7.41
CA VAL A 159 22.01 9.42 8.54
C VAL A 159 23.09 9.72 9.59
N PRO A 160 22.88 9.41 10.89
CA PRO A 160 23.91 9.46 11.90
C PRO A 160 25.14 8.62 11.52
N LYS A 161 26.33 8.98 12.01
CA LYS A 161 27.58 8.27 11.68
C LYS A 161 27.58 6.79 12.09
N ASP A 162 26.84 6.48 13.12
CA ASP A 162 26.66 5.14 13.72
C ASP A 162 25.42 4.39 13.16
N PHE A 163 24.80 4.94 12.13
CA PHE A 163 23.63 4.29 11.51
C PHE A 163 24.04 2.99 10.83
N VAL A 164 23.50 1.89 11.32
CA VAL A 164 23.56 0.57 10.67
C VAL A 164 22.24 0.34 9.97
N PRO A 165 22.23 0.15 8.63
CA PRO A 165 20.99 -0.22 7.94
C PRO A 165 20.41 -1.50 8.53
N ALA A 166 19.11 -1.53 8.77
CA ALA A 166 18.43 -2.69 9.33
C ALA A 166 18.39 -3.90 8.36
N TYR A 167 19.01 -3.75 7.20
CA TYR A 167 18.98 -4.73 6.12
C TYR A 167 20.43 -4.96 5.64
N ASN A 168 20.97 -6.10 6.02
CA ASN A 168 22.11 -6.74 5.34
C ASN A 168 21.59 -7.79 4.38
#